data_8f09d72e7b9634a07ebef09e198a7943
#
_entry.id   8f09d72e7b9634a07ebef09e198a7943
#
_cell.length_a   1.000
_cell.length_b   1.000
_cell.length_c   1.000
_cell.angle_alpha   90.00
_cell.angle_beta   90.00
_cell.angle_gamma   90.00
#
_symmetry.space_group_name_H-M   'P 1'
#
loop_
_entity.id
_entity.type
_entity.pdbx_description
1 polymer ?
#
loop_
_entity_poly.entity_id
_entity_poly.type
_entity_poly.pdbx_seq_one_letter_code
_entity_poly.pdbx_strand_id
1 'polypeptide(L)'
;MTNVTRDRKETEAKLRDIDLQIIDTAGFEYAKDDCLEKRMWQQTERAIKEADVCLFLFDARDGIQPYDEFFAGLVRQSGKPVILLANKCEGKLQEDSIHEAYKLGLGEPIPFSAEHGLGLLDLYDALKPFDRKPEENVLPEEDGETENEALSREEKDRLL
;
A
#
# COMPACT_ATOMS: atom_id res chain seq x y z
N MET A 1 -10.39 7.62 -34.87
CA MET A 1 -11.16 7.77 -33.62
C MET A 1 -10.28 7.45 -32.45
N THR A 2 -9.71 8.46 -31.90
CA THR A 2 -8.98 8.32 -30.66
C THR A 2 -9.99 8.17 -29.54
N ASN A 3 -10.23 6.94 -29.15
CA ASN A 3 -10.80 6.65 -27.87
C ASN A 3 -9.83 7.17 -26.83
N VAL A 4 -10.01 8.39 -26.41
CA VAL A 4 -9.37 8.89 -25.21
C VAL A 4 -10.14 8.31 -24.03
N THR A 5 -10.04 7.01 -23.89
CA THR A 5 -10.25 6.38 -22.63
C THR A 5 -9.13 6.92 -21.76
N ARG A 6 -9.45 7.88 -20.93
CA ARG A 6 -8.67 8.19 -19.73
C ARG A 6 -8.89 7.03 -18.78
N ASP A 7 -8.50 5.88 -19.29
CA ASP A 7 -8.62 4.63 -18.64
C ASP A 7 -7.68 4.66 -17.47
N ARG A 8 -8.18 4.21 -16.38
CA ARG A 8 -7.48 3.68 -15.27
C ARG A 8 -6.14 3.12 -15.76
N LYS A 9 -5.07 3.78 -15.39
CA LYS A 9 -3.72 3.38 -15.76
C LYS A 9 -3.21 2.40 -14.72
N GLU A 10 -3.02 1.17 -15.13
CA GLU A 10 -2.38 0.15 -14.33
C GLU A 10 -0.91 0.02 -14.72
N THR A 11 -0.04 0.00 -13.75
CA THR A 11 1.40 -0.11 -13.95
C THR A 11 1.98 -1.09 -12.94
N GLU A 12 2.78 -2.02 -13.43
CA GLU A 12 3.57 -2.89 -12.57
C GLU A 12 4.80 -2.14 -12.06
N ALA A 13 5.06 -2.25 -10.78
CA ALA A 13 6.20 -1.64 -10.14
C ALA A 13 6.79 -2.59 -9.09
N LYS A 14 8.03 -2.31 -8.71
CA LYS A 14 8.72 -3.06 -7.68
C LYS A 14 9.36 -2.12 -6.68
N LEU A 15 9.06 -2.33 -5.40
CA LEU A 15 9.71 -1.64 -4.32
C LEU A 15 10.50 -2.65 -3.48
N ARG A 16 11.81 -2.71 -3.71
CA ARG A 16 12.70 -3.75 -3.16
C ARG A 16 12.21 -5.16 -3.56
N ASP A 17 11.74 -5.94 -2.60
CA ASP A 17 11.23 -7.30 -2.79
C ASP A 17 9.69 -7.38 -2.89
N ILE A 18 9.00 -6.23 -2.83
CA ILE A 18 7.55 -6.14 -2.97
C ILE A 18 7.19 -5.85 -4.42
N ASP A 19 6.41 -6.73 -5.04
CA ASP A 19 5.82 -6.52 -6.35
C ASP A 19 4.48 -5.80 -6.20
N LEU A 20 4.31 -4.71 -6.93
CA LEU A 20 3.17 -3.81 -6.85
C LEU A 20 2.46 -3.72 -8.19
N GLN A 21 1.16 -3.76 -8.15
CA GLN A 21 0.32 -3.29 -9.25
C GLN A 21 -0.29 -1.95 -8.84
N ILE A 22 0.17 -0.88 -9.47
CA ILE A 22 -0.28 0.47 -9.18
C ILE A 22 -1.46 0.81 -10.07
N ILE A 23 -2.55 1.21 -9.46
CA ILE A 23 -3.72 1.79 -10.15
C ILE A 23 -3.65 3.29 -9.96
N ASP A 24 -3.27 4.00 -11.01
CA ASP A 24 -3.23 5.46 -11.00
C ASP A 24 -4.62 6.02 -11.25
N THR A 25 -5.05 6.92 -10.38
CA THR A 25 -6.31 7.63 -10.51
C THR A 25 -6.08 8.99 -11.15
N ALA A 26 -6.95 9.39 -12.08
CA ALA A 26 -6.84 10.69 -12.69
C ALA A 26 -7.04 11.81 -11.67
N GLY A 27 -6.17 12.82 -11.70
CA GLY A 27 -6.29 14.00 -10.85
C GLY A 27 -7.50 14.87 -11.22
N PHE A 28 -8.26 15.31 -10.23
CA PHE A 28 -9.47 16.12 -10.44
C PHE A 28 -9.19 17.55 -10.90
N GLU A 29 -7.95 17.98 -10.87
CA GLU A 29 -7.53 19.33 -11.29
C GLU A 29 -7.88 19.68 -12.75
N TYR A 30 -8.17 18.67 -13.53
CA TYR A 30 -8.48 18.80 -14.96
C TYR A 30 -9.96 18.63 -15.29
N ALA A 31 -10.82 18.41 -14.31
CA ALA A 31 -12.25 18.26 -14.53
C ALA A 31 -12.89 19.64 -14.78
N LYS A 32 -13.25 19.91 -16.03
CA LYS A 32 -13.87 21.17 -16.44
C LYS A 32 -15.40 21.12 -16.54
N ASP A 33 -16.00 19.96 -16.41
CA ASP A 33 -17.43 19.78 -16.45
C ASP A 33 -17.91 18.69 -15.47
N ASP A 34 -19.17 18.78 -15.05
CA ASP A 34 -19.80 17.88 -14.07
C ASP A 34 -19.82 16.41 -14.54
N CYS A 35 -19.92 16.18 -15.86
CA CYS A 35 -19.92 14.83 -16.41
C CYS A 35 -18.54 14.18 -16.31
N LEU A 36 -17.48 14.95 -16.53
CA LEU A 36 -16.10 14.46 -16.43
C LEU A 36 -15.77 14.19 -14.96
N GLU A 37 -16.12 15.09 -14.06
CA GLU A 37 -15.95 14.95 -12.61
C GLU A 37 -16.64 13.70 -12.08
N LYS A 38 -17.88 13.44 -12.49
CA LYS A 38 -18.63 12.24 -12.11
C LYS A 38 -17.96 10.95 -12.59
N ARG A 39 -17.44 10.93 -13.82
CA ARG A 39 -16.70 9.77 -14.37
C ARG A 39 -15.41 9.52 -13.60
N MET A 40 -14.67 10.58 -13.28
CA MET A 40 -13.42 10.49 -12.51
C MET A 40 -13.70 9.96 -11.11
N TRP A 41 -14.78 10.41 -10.48
CA TRP A 41 -15.19 9.88 -9.20
C TRP A 41 -15.51 8.39 -9.26
N GLN A 42 -16.32 7.96 -10.22
CA GLN A 42 -16.67 6.55 -10.39
C GLN A 42 -15.44 5.68 -10.63
N GLN A 43 -14.47 6.16 -11.40
CA GLN A 43 -13.21 5.46 -11.63
C GLN A 43 -12.36 5.37 -10.35
N THR A 44 -12.28 6.45 -9.60
CA THR A 44 -11.57 6.47 -8.31
C THR A 44 -12.22 5.54 -7.30
N GLU A 45 -13.53 5.56 -7.17
CA GLU A 45 -14.27 4.66 -6.28
C GLU A 45 -14.04 3.19 -6.64
N ARG A 46 -14.06 2.87 -7.93
CA ARG A 46 -13.79 1.51 -8.43
C ARG A 46 -12.35 1.10 -8.13
N ALA A 47 -11.38 1.97 -8.35
CA ALA A 47 -9.97 1.73 -8.05
C ALA A 47 -9.76 1.46 -6.55
N ILE A 48 -10.40 2.23 -5.68
CA ILE A 48 -10.36 2.04 -4.23
C ILE A 48 -10.91 0.65 -3.85
N LYS A 49 -12.04 0.24 -4.43
CA LYS A 49 -12.65 -1.07 -4.14
C LYS A 49 -11.76 -2.24 -4.54
N GLU A 50 -11.01 -2.11 -5.62
CA GLU A 50 -10.13 -3.17 -6.12
C GLU A 50 -8.76 -3.19 -5.44
N ALA A 51 -8.30 -2.07 -4.88
CA ALA A 51 -7.02 -1.98 -4.22
C ALA A 51 -6.97 -2.77 -2.91
N ASP A 52 -5.82 -3.31 -2.58
CA ASP A 52 -5.54 -3.93 -1.27
C ASP A 52 -5.20 -2.87 -0.23
N VAL A 53 -4.54 -1.80 -0.66
CA VAL A 53 -4.15 -0.64 0.13
C VAL A 53 -4.21 0.62 -0.73
N CYS A 54 -4.62 1.72 -0.15
CA CYS A 54 -4.67 3.01 -0.80
C CYS A 54 -3.45 3.85 -0.39
N LEU A 55 -2.73 4.39 -1.35
CA LEU A 55 -1.74 5.42 -1.10
C LEU A 55 -2.39 6.78 -1.31
N PHE A 56 -2.49 7.55 -0.26
CA PHE A 56 -3.05 8.90 -0.31
C PHE A 56 -1.93 9.92 -0.24
N LEU A 57 -1.75 10.69 -1.31
CA LEU A 57 -0.72 11.71 -1.41
C LEU A 57 -1.34 13.10 -1.32
N PHE A 58 -0.81 13.96 -0.47
CA PHE A 58 -1.08 15.39 -0.48
C PHE A 58 0.21 16.17 -0.62
N ASP A 59 0.11 17.41 -1.11
CA ASP A 59 1.25 18.30 -1.25
C ASP A 59 1.56 18.95 0.09
N ALA A 60 2.71 18.63 0.67
CA ALA A 60 3.11 19.15 1.98
C ALA A 60 3.46 20.65 1.95
N ARG A 61 3.74 21.21 0.77
CA ARG A 61 4.02 22.64 0.61
C ARG A 61 2.75 23.48 0.56
N ASP A 62 1.76 22.99 -0.19
CA ASP A 62 0.48 23.69 -0.35
C ASP A 62 -0.50 23.43 0.81
N GLY A 63 -0.23 22.40 1.62
CA GLY A 63 -1.10 21.96 2.70
C GLY A 63 -2.34 21.20 2.19
N ILE A 64 -3.25 20.93 3.11
CA ILE A 64 -4.49 20.19 2.81
C ILE A 64 -5.46 21.08 2.05
N GLN A 65 -5.88 20.63 0.89
CA GLN A 65 -6.85 21.31 0.04
C GLN A 65 -8.26 20.74 0.23
N PRO A 66 -9.33 21.48 -0.12
CA PRO A 66 -10.70 20.97 0.01
C PRO A 66 -10.96 19.64 -0.70
N TYR A 67 -10.35 19.41 -1.84
CA TYR A 67 -10.47 18.14 -2.56
C TYR A 67 -9.75 16.99 -1.84
N ASP A 68 -8.67 17.25 -1.10
CA ASP A 68 -8.02 16.26 -0.25
C ASP A 68 -8.97 15.77 0.85
N GLU A 69 -9.70 16.68 1.48
CA GLU A 69 -10.70 16.33 2.49
C GLU A 69 -11.83 15.48 1.90
N PHE A 70 -12.28 15.83 0.70
CA PHE A 70 -13.33 15.09 0.00
C PHE A 70 -12.88 13.64 -0.31
N PHE A 71 -11.70 13.47 -0.91
CA PHE A 71 -11.17 12.15 -1.22
C PHE A 71 -10.81 11.34 0.02
N ALA A 72 -10.29 11.99 1.05
CA ALA A 72 -10.06 11.34 2.34
C ALA A 72 -11.36 10.76 2.90
N GLY A 73 -12.48 11.47 2.76
CA GLY A 73 -13.80 10.98 3.10
C GLY A 73 -14.18 9.70 2.34
N LEU A 74 -13.96 9.66 1.04
CA LEU A 74 -14.23 8.48 0.21
C LEU A 74 -13.39 7.28 0.63
N VAL A 75 -12.10 7.50 0.86
CA VAL A 75 -11.18 6.44 1.27
C VAL A 75 -11.54 5.90 2.66
N ARG A 76 -11.89 6.75 3.60
CA ARG A 76 -12.38 6.32 4.92
C ARG A 76 -13.66 5.48 4.82
N GLN A 77 -14.62 5.90 4.01
CA GLN A 77 -15.88 5.17 3.82
C GLN A 77 -15.67 3.79 3.19
N SER A 78 -14.62 3.63 2.39
CA SER A 78 -14.30 2.34 1.76
C SER A 78 -13.86 1.27 2.75
N GLY A 79 -13.38 1.65 3.93
CA GLY A 79 -12.79 0.75 4.91
C GLY A 79 -11.46 0.13 4.51
N LYS A 80 -10.87 0.56 3.40
CA LYS A 80 -9.57 0.07 2.93
C LYS A 80 -8.42 0.60 3.79
N PRO A 81 -7.36 -0.18 3.99
CA PRO A 81 -6.12 0.32 4.57
C PRO A 81 -5.57 1.48 3.76
N VAL A 82 -5.06 2.49 4.43
CA VAL A 82 -4.52 3.70 3.81
C VAL A 82 -3.13 4.00 4.35
N ILE A 83 -2.25 4.38 3.46
CA ILE A 83 -0.95 4.95 3.79
C ILE A 83 -0.97 6.41 3.34
N LEU A 84 -0.82 7.34 4.29
CA LEU A 84 -0.83 8.77 4.03
C LEU A 84 0.59 9.26 3.76
N LEU A 85 0.82 9.85 2.60
CA LEU A 85 2.11 10.38 2.17
C LEU A 85 2.04 11.90 2.04
N ALA A 86 2.89 12.59 2.78
CA ALA A 86 3.09 14.03 2.64
C ALA A 86 4.18 14.28 1.58
N ASN A 87 3.77 14.45 0.33
CA ASN A 87 4.67 14.62 -0.80
C ASN A 87 5.30 16.01 -0.85
N LYS A 88 6.38 16.14 -1.57
CA LYS A 88 7.23 17.35 -1.67
C LYS A 88 7.85 17.77 -0.33
N CYS A 89 8.04 16.81 0.57
CA CYS A 89 8.70 17.01 1.85
C CYS A 89 10.18 16.60 1.72
N GLU A 90 11.07 17.58 1.70
CA GLU A 90 12.52 17.37 1.58
C GLU A 90 13.23 17.37 2.94
N GLY A 91 12.51 17.18 4.00
CA GLY A 91 13.04 17.17 5.36
C GLY A 91 12.01 16.66 6.35
N LYS A 92 12.05 17.20 7.56
CA LYS A 92 11.03 16.91 8.56
C LYS A 92 9.74 17.66 8.22
N LEU A 93 8.63 16.97 8.36
CA LEU A 93 7.32 17.59 8.28
C LEU A 93 7.18 18.58 9.44
N GLN A 94 6.66 19.78 9.15
CA GLN A 94 6.38 20.77 10.18
C GLN A 94 5.18 20.32 11.04
N GLU A 95 5.19 20.66 12.31
CA GLU A 95 4.15 20.25 13.26
C GLU A 95 2.74 20.68 12.80
N ASP A 96 2.61 21.87 12.25
CA ASP A 96 1.33 22.36 11.73
C ASP A 96 0.82 21.50 10.57
N SER A 97 1.70 21.08 9.67
CA SER A 97 1.34 20.19 8.56
C SER A 97 0.94 18.81 9.05
N ILE A 98 1.56 18.30 10.11
CA ILE A 98 1.18 17.05 10.75
C ILE A 98 -0.22 17.17 11.34
N HIS A 99 -0.50 18.26 12.08
CA HIS A 99 -1.82 18.48 12.67
C HIS A 99 -2.93 18.60 11.63
N GLU A 100 -2.67 19.29 10.52
CA GLU A 100 -3.62 19.37 9.41
C GLU A 100 -3.86 17.99 8.78
N ALA A 101 -2.81 17.22 8.57
CA ALA A 101 -2.91 15.88 8.00
C ALA A 101 -3.72 14.92 8.87
N TYR A 102 -3.64 15.03 10.19
CA TYR A 102 -4.47 14.23 11.11
C TYR A 102 -5.98 14.51 10.96
N LYS A 103 -6.36 15.71 10.54
CA LYS A 103 -7.77 16.03 10.28
C LYS A 103 -8.38 15.22 9.14
N LEU A 104 -7.55 14.69 8.24
CA LEU A 104 -8.00 13.77 7.18
C LEU A 104 -8.50 12.43 7.73
N GLY A 105 -8.11 12.06 8.96
CA GLY A 105 -8.51 10.79 9.58
C GLY A 105 -7.93 9.55 8.88
N LEU A 106 -6.78 9.69 8.22
CA LEU A 106 -6.10 8.62 7.48
C LEU A 106 -4.84 8.08 8.19
N GLY A 107 -4.59 8.51 9.41
CA GLY A 107 -3.43 8.11 10.20
C GLY A 107 -2.27 9.10 10.12
N GLU A 108 -1.10 8.65 10.53
CA GLU A 108 0.10 9.47 10.57
C GLU A 108 0.68 9.66 9.17
N PRO A 109 0.99 10.91 8.77
CA PRO A 109 1.59 11.16 7.46
C PRO A 109 3.07 10.76 7.45
N ILE A 110 3.48 10.10 6.38
CA ILE A 110 4.88 9.77 6.11
C ILE A 110 5.48 10.90 5.28
N PRO A 111 6.56 11.55 5.72
CA PRO A 111 7.29 12.51 4.91
C PRO A 111 7.84 11.82 3.65
N PHE A 112 7.52 12.36 2.49
CA PHE A 112 7.82 11.73 1.21
C PHE A 112 8.24 12.76 0.16
N SER A 113 9.12 12.39 -0.73
CA SER A 113 9.43 13.15 -1.94
C SER A 113 9.60 12.21 -3.11
N ALA A 114 8.61 12.16 -3.96
CA ALA A 114 8.63 11.32 -5.16
C ALA A 114 9.77 11.75 -6.11
N GLU A 115 10.01 13.04 -6.22
CA GLU A 115 11.05 13.60 -7.08
C GLU A 115 12.47 13.19 -6.63
N HIS A 116 12.72 13.19 -5.33
CA HIS A 116 14.04 12.89 -4.75
C HIS A 116 14.17 11.49 -4.17
N GLY A 117 13.13 10.68 -4.25
CA GLY A 117 13.13 9.32 -3.71
C GLY A 117 13.24 9.24 -2.17
N LEU A 118 12.84 10.30 -1.47
CA LEU A 118 12.85 10.35 -0.01
C LEU A 118 11.60 9.68 0.58
N GLY A 119 11.76 8.98 1.70
CA GLY A 119 10.65 8.29 2.37
C GLY A 119 10.31 6.92 1.79
N LEU A 120 11.05 6.42 0.82
CA LEU A 120 10.82 5.11 0.20
C LEU A 120 10.98 3.95 1.18
N LEU A 121 11.87 4.08 2.16
CA LEU A 121 12.04 3.05 3.19
C LEU A 121 10.82 2.98 4.11
N ASP A 122 10.34 4.13 4.55
CA ASP A 122 9.13 4.20 5.39
C ASP A 122 7.90 3.70 4.63
N LEU A 123 7.79 4.01 3.35
CA LEU A 123 6.75 3.45 2.48
C LEU A 123 6.87 1.95 2.33
N TYR A 124 8.08 1.42 2.16
CA TYR A 124 8.33 -0.02 2.10
C TYR A 124 7.87 -0.72 3.38
N ASP A 125 8.25 -0.19 4.54
CA ASP A 125 7.87 -0.75 5.84
C ASP A 125 6.35 -0.71 6.05
N ALA A 126 5.69 0.36 5.60
CA ALA A 126 4.24 0.49 5.64
C ALA A 126 3.50 -0.46 4.68
N LEU A 127 4.09 -0.80 3.54
CA LEU A 127 3.52 -1.72 2.55
C LEU A 127 3.75 -3.20 2.89
N LYS A 128 4.79 -3.51 3.63
CA LYS A 128 5.19 -4.89 3.92
C LYS A 128 4.08 -5.77 4.50
N PRO A 129 3.20 -5.30 5.41
CA PRO A 129 2.08 -6.09 5.91
C PRO A 129 1.07 -6.51 4.83
N PHE A 130 1.06 -5.83 3.67
CA PHE A 130 0.16 -6.11 2.56
C PHE A 130 0.79 -6.94 1.45
N ASP A 131 2.06 -7.31 1.59
CA ASP A 131 2.76 -8.18 0.64
C ASP A 131 2.20 -9.61 0.75
N ARG A 132 1.47 -10.00 -0.28
CA ARG A 132 0.91 -11.35 -0.41
C ARG A 132 1.90 -12.30 -1.06
N LYS A 133 3.10 -12.46 -0.51
CA LYS A 133 3.92 -13.59 -0.93
C LYS A 133 3.14 -14.86 -0.62
N PRO A 134 3.04 -15.82 -1.55
CA PRO A 134 2.55 -17.15 -1.19
C PRO A 134 3.41 -17.58 0.00
N GLU A 135 2.75 -17.96 1.10
CA GLU A 135 3.44 -18.61 2.20
C GLU A 135 4.30 -19.68 1.55
N GLU A 136 5.60 -19.55 1.61
CA GLU A 136 6.48 -20.67 1.36
C GLU A 136 5.93 -21.75 2.27
N ASN A 137 5.36 -22.80 1.68
CA ASN A 137 5.02 -23.98 2.41
C ASN A 137 6.30 -24.36 3.14
N VAL A 138 6.43 -23.92 4.37
CA VAL A 138 7.33 -24.52 5.32
C VAL A 138 6.74 -25.92 5.44
N LEU A 139 7.25 -26.82 4.62
CA LEU A 139 7.07 -28.25 4.83
C LEU A 139 7.40 -28.42 6.30
N PRO A 140 6.50 -28.97 7.13
CA PRO A 140 6.87 -29.29 8.48
C PRO A 140 8.19 -30.05 8.34
N GLU A 141 9.22 -29.56 8.98
CA GLU A 141 10.42 -30.36 9.19
C GLU A 141 9.86 -31.64 9.79
N GLU A 142 9.82 -32.69 8.99
CA GLU A 142 9.66 -34.02 9.52
C GLU A 142 10.79 -34.13 10.52
N ASP A 143 10.44 -33.99 11.80
CA ASP A 143 11.31 -34.40 12.88
C ASP A 143 11.69 -35.84 12.52
N GLY A 144 12.82 -35.95 11.87
CA GLY A 144 13.45 -37.21 11.57
C GLY A 144 13.85 -37.83 12.90
N GLU A 145 12.86 -38.32 13.63
CA GLU A 145 13.12 -39.39 14.58
C GLU A 145 13.62 -40.53 13.74
N THR A 146 14.91 -40.59 13.68
CA THR A 146 15.64 -41.61 12.99
C THR A 146 15.19 -42.96 13.54
N GLU A 147 14.65 -43.80 12.64
CA GLU A 147 14.40 -45.21 12.85
C GLU A 147 15.62 -45.96 13.43
N ASN A 148 16.76 -45.34 13.58
CA ASN A 148 17.96 -45.84 14.19
C ASN A 148 17.91 -46.02 15.74
N GLU A 149 17.06 -45.26 16.45
CA GLU A 149 16.94 -45.49 17.92
C GLU A 149 16.05 -46.69 18.28
N ALA A 150 15.06 -47.01 17.42
CA ALA A 150 14.21 -48.16 17.64
C ALA A 150 14.97 -49.51 17.42
N LEU A 151 15.84 -49.53 16.41
CA LEU A 151 16.67 -50.74 16.10
C LEU A 151 17.72 -51.03 17.20
N SER A 152 18.24 -50.00 17.85
CA SER A 152 19.22 -50.20 18.93
C SER A 152 18.63 -50.74 20.23
N ARG A 153 17.35 -50.58 20.48
CA ARG A 153 16.66 -51.16 21.64
C ARG A 153 16.32 -52.66 21.44
N GLU A 154 15.87 -53.02 20.26
CA GLU A 154 15.59 -54.43 19.95
C GLU A 154 16.87 -55.31 19.89
N GLU A 155 17.99 -54.74 19.46
CA GLU A 155 19.27 -55.43 19.48
C GLU A 155 19.85 -55.64 20.88
N LYS A 156 19.59 -54.74 21.81
CA LYS A 156 20.01 -54.88 23.20
C LYS A 156 19.19 -55.93 23.94
N ASP A 157 17.91 -56.11 23.63
CA ASP A 157 17.07 -57.13 24.24
C ASP A 157 17.31 -58.53 23.70
N ARG A 158 17.98 -58.70 22.55
CA ARG A 158 18.35 -59.96 21.96
C ARG A 158 19.69 -60.52 22.49
N LEU A 159 20.48 -59.74 23.21
CA LEU A 159 21.78 -60.09 23.74
C LEU A 159 21.79 -60.47 25.23
N LEU A 160 20.62 -60.63 25.80
CA LEU A 160 20.47 -61.12 27.17
C LEU A 160 19.88 -62.56 27.18
#